data_1afb504e8b5882f0683745bb5b022cde
#
_entry.id   1afb504e8b5882f0683745bb5b022cde
#
_cell.length_a   1.000
_cell.length_b   1.000
_cell.length_c   1.000
_cell.angle_alpha   90.00
_cell.angle_beta   90.00
_cell.angle_gamma   90.00
#
_symmetry.space_group_name_H-M   'P 1'
#
loop_
_entity.id
_entity.type
_entity.pdbx_description
1 polymer ?
#
loop_
_entity_poly.entity_id
_entity_poly.type
_entity_poly.pdbx_seq_one_letter_code
_entity_poly.pdbx_strand_id
1 'polypeptide(L)'
;MQWCRSQTNCRVFTDSCHIKACLIYNAADSFHQGTRKSQQYYDSAIRICPDYAEAWHEISVPYLKRGDFFTWRKYMDRAVALKPYPYLGTRGWCRWKFLRDYEGALTDLRRFDTLSQFHPSNSGDGTYNLYIVMALCERELGHYPQAFHYFSLGIDSVLAQQGDKWIGFLDYLHRAVTKMRISDYPEALRDLERQIKKYDNFAEIYYYQGLILHLMNLDKDALTSLEKAKSLAAANHHLSDIYCEMPDEVFMEDIDEAIDRIKKK
;
A
#
# COMPACT_ATOMS: atom_id res chain seq x y z
N MET A 1 0.56 5.73 17.66
CA MET A 1 1.06 4.37 17.89
C MET A 1 2.57 4.35 17.82
N GLN A 2 3.23 3.89 18.86
CA GLN A 2 4.67 3.68 18.86
C GLN A 2 4.91 2.32 18.23
N TRP A 3 5.45 2.28 17.02
CA TRP A 3 5.83 1.03 16.39
C TRP A 3 6.97 0.45 17.22
N CYS A 4 6.75 -0.69 17.88
CA CYS A 4 7.84 -1.47 18.45
C CYS A 4 8.71 -1.96 17.30
N ARG A 5 9.79 -1.24 17.00
CA ARG A 5 10.83 -1.74 16.11
C ARG A 5 11.58 -2.84 16.85
N SER A 6 11.71 -3.98 16.23
CA SER A 6 12.65 -4.96 16.71
C SER A 6 14.06 -4.38 16.51
N GLN A 7 14.84 -4.29 17.58
CA GLN A 7 16.23 -3.85 17.50
C GLN A 7 17.00 -4.74 16.53
N THR A 8 17.81 -4.12 15.68
CA THR A 8 18.71 -4.87 14.79
C THR A 8 19.74 -5.62 15.61
N ASN A 9 19.89 -6.92 15.34
CA ASN A 9 20.90 -7.73 16.00
C ASN A 9 22.30 -7.35 15.51
N CYS A 10 23.00 -6.54 16.28
CA CYS A 10 24.35 -6.06 15.90
C CYS A 10 25.42 -7.16 15.90
N ARG A 11 25.12 -8.36 16.45
CA ARG A 11 26.06 -9.50 16.46
C ARG A 11 26.18 -10.21 15.12
N VAL A 12 25.30 -9.86 14.14
CA VAL A 12 25.41 -10.40 12.77
C VAL A 12 26.56 -9.79 11.99
N PHE A 13 27.07 -8.65 12.44
CA PHE A 13 28.21 -7.97 11.81
C PHE A 13 29.54 -8.47 12.41
N THR A 14 30.54 -8.57 11.56
CA THR A 14 31.89 -9.04 11.95
C THR A 14 32.92 -7.91 12.01
N ASP A 15 32.67 -6.81 11.32
CA ASP A 15 33.53 -5.65 11.31
C ASP A 15 33.13 -4.57 12.32
N SER A 16 34.11 -3.83 12.81
CA SER A 16 33.92 -2.84 13.88
C SER A 16 33.11 -1.62 13.44
N CYS A 17 33.10 -1.30 12.15
CA CYS A 17 32.36 -0.17 11.57
C CYS A 17 30.84 -0.45 11.68
N HIS A 18 30.37 -1.56 11.12
CA HIS A 18 28.96 -1.94 11.18
C HIS A 18 28.48 -2.21 12.60
N ILE A 19 29.29 -2.85 13.45
CA ILE A 19 28.93 -3.07 14.86
C ILE A 19 28.67 -1.74 15.56
N LYS A 20 29.58 -0.77 15.44
CA LYS A 20 29.43 0.55 16.06
C LYS A 20 28.22 1.33 15.51
N ALA A 21 28.06 1.33 14.18
CA ALA A 21 26.93 1.99 13.53
C ALA A 21 25.59 1.37 13.98
N CYS A 22 25.49 0.06 14.05
CA CYS A 22 24.32 -0.66 14.51
C CYS A 22 23.95 -0.32 15.96
N LEU A 23 24.93 -0.27 16.87
CA LEU A 23 24.67 0.11 18.26
C LEU A 23 24.14 1.54 18.38
N ILE A 24 24.69 2.47 17.62
CA ILE A 24 24.24 3.87 17.58
C ILE A 24 22.86 3.95 16.93
N TYR A 25 22.62 3.24 15.85
CA TYR A 25 21.31 3.13 15.20
C TYR A 25 20.24 2.63 16.17
N ASN A 26 20.49 1.53 16.91
CA ASN A 26 19.54 1.00 17.89
C ASN A 26 19.27 2.00 19.05
N ALA A 27 20.25 2.84 19.42
CA ALA A 27 20.05 3.85 20.45
C ALA A 27 19.03 4.93 20.02
N ALA A 28 18.82 5.14 18.72
CA ALA A 28 17.80 6.06 18.21
C ALA A 28 16.37 5.62 18.56
N ASP A 29 16.12 4.32 18.83
CA ASP A 29 14.80 3.79 19.18
C ASP A 29 14.26 4.35 20.52
N SER A 30 15.14 4.92 21.34
CA SER A 30 14.75 5.63 22.58
C SER A 30 14.05 6.96 22.30
N PHE A 31 14.01 7.43 21.05
CA PHE A 31 13.43 8.71 20.63
C PHE A 31 12.35 8.49 19.57
N HIS A 32 11.33 9.36 19.58
CA HIS A 32 10.31 9.33 18.53
C HIS A 32 10.93 9.58 17.16
N GLN A 33 10.46 8.83 16.15
CA GLN A 33 10.89 8.96 14.78
C GLN A 33 10.77 10.41 14.28
N GLY A 34 11.81 10.91 13.63
CA GLY A 34 11.86 12.26 13.08
C GLY A 34 12.14 13.38 14.07
N THR A 35 12.36 13.06 15.35
CA THR A 35 12.88 14.06 16.31
C THR A 35 14.33 14.40 15.98
N ARG A 36 14.77 15.60 16.39
CA ARG A 36 16.16 16.04 16.22
C ARG A 36 17.15 15.01 16.79
N LYS A 37 16.82 14.39 17.91
CA LYS A 37 17.67 13.38 18.57
C LYS A 37 17.78 12.11 17.73
N SER A 38 16.65 11.51 17.30
CA SER A 38 16.70 10.31 16.45
C SER A 38 17.49 10.53 15.16
N GLN A 39 17.31 11.70 14.51
CA GLN A 39 18.03 12.06 13.31
C GLN A 39 19.55 12.23 13.56
N GLN A 40 19.96 12.78 14.70
CA GLN A 40 21.38 12.89 15.09
C GLN A 40 22.04 11.51 15.28
N TYR A 41 21.31 10.53 15.81
CA TYR A 41 21.82 9.17 15.96
C TYR A 41 22.02 8.49 14.60
N TYR A 42 21.04 8.59 13.69
CA TYR A 42 21.19 8.03 12.34
C TYR A 42 22.32 8.70 11.55
N ASP A 43 22.41 10.02 11.62
CA ASP A 43 23.53 10.78 11.00
C ASP A 43 24.89 10.37 11.60
N SER A 44 24.96 10.11 12.90
CA SER A 44 26.17 9.61 13.55
C SER A 44 26.53 8.19 13.13
N ALA A 45 25.54 7.31 12.95
CA ALA A 45 25.76 5.97 12.43
C ALA A 45 26.30 6.01 11.00
N ILE A 46 25.73 6.88 10.14
CA ILE A 46 26.20 7.09 8.76
C ILE A 46 27.62 7.63 8.72
N ARG A 47 27.97 8.57 9.60
CA ARG A 47 29.36 9.11 9.65
C ARG A 47 30.38 8.07 10.06
N ILE A 48 30.00 7.15 10.96
CA ILE A 48 30.88 6.07 11.42
C ILE A 48 31.01 4.99 10.34
N CYS A 49 29.89 4.60 9.72
CA CYS A 49 29.84 3.56 8.71
C CYS A 49 28.94 3.98 7.53
N PRO A 50 29.53 4.65 6.51
CA PRO A 50 28.75 5.20 5.39
C PRO A 50 28.04 4.17 4.51
N ASP A 51 28.36 2.91 4.67
CA ASP A 51 27.74 1.76 3.99
C ASP A 51 26.72 1.00 4.87
N TYR A 52 26.39 1.51 6.08
CA TYR A 52 25.32 0.96 6.93
C TYR A 52 23.95 1.39 6.41
N ALA A 53 23.35 0.55 5.55
CA ALA A 53 22.15 0.85 4.77
C ALA A 53 20.92 1.19 5.62
N GLU A 54 20.78 0.55 6.79
CA GLU A 54 19.66 0.72 7.71
C GLU A 54 19.54 2.17 8.19
N ALA A 55 20.66 2.84 8.46
CA ALA A 55 20.65 4.24 8.88
C ALA A 55 20.22 5.19 7.75
N TRP A 56 20.62 4.91 6.51
CA TRP A 56 20.17 5.66 5.34
C TRP A 56 18.66 5.52 5.10
N HIS A 57 18.11 4.33 5.31
CA HIS A 57 16.67 4.12 5.26
C HIS A 57 15.95 4.93 6.34
N GLU A 58 16.32 4.75 7.62
CA GLU A 58 15.61 5.36 8.73
C GLU A 58 15.68 6.88 8.77
N ILE A 59 16.82 7.47 8.40
CA ILE A 59 16.95 8.93 8.29
C ILE A 59 16.02 9.51 7.23
N SER A 60 15.65 8.70 6.20
CA SER A 60 14.78 9.13 5.10
C SER A 60 13.31 9.26 5.48
N VAL A 61 12.81 8.39 6.35
CA VAL A 61 11.38 8.22 6.64
C VAL A 61 10.66 9.50 7.08
N PRO A 62 11.20 10.35 7.95
CA PRO A 62 10.52 11.59 8.34
C PRO A 62 10.35 12.60 7.20
N TYR A 63 11.21 12.58 6.21
CA TYR A 63 11.10 13.43 5.02
C TYR A 63 9.93 13.01 4.14
N LEU A 64 9.75 11.69 3.95
CA LEU A 64 8.57 11.14 3.27
C LEU A 64 7.28 11.62 3.93
N LYS A 65 7.17 11.45 5.25
CA LYS A 65 5.99 11.82 6.05
C LYS A 65 5.68 13.33 6.07
N ARG A 66 6.67 14.18 5.77
CA ARG A 66 6.52 15.64 5.68
C ARG A 66 6.29 16.12 4.25
N GLY A 67 6.27 15.22 3.25
CA GLY A 67 6.16 15.57 1.83
C GLY A 67 7.46 16.10 1.20
N ASP A 68 8.60 16.03 1.91
CA ASP A 68 9.91 16.34 1.31
C ASP A 68 10.46 15.12 0.55
N PHE A 69 9.82 14.87 -0.58
CA PHE A 69 10.13 13.71 -1.43
C PHE A 69 11.52 13.78 -2.05
N PHE A 70 12.06 14.98 -2.26
CA PHE A 70 13.41 15.16 -2.79
C PHE A 70 14.45 14.64 -1.80
N THR A 71 14.38 15.06 -0.55
CA THR A 71 15.32 14.63 0.51
C THR A 71 15.11 13.14 0.85
N TRP A 72 13.84 12.68 0.92
CA TRP A 72 13.54 11.26 1.09
C TRP A 72 14.21 10.41 0.02
N ARG A 73 14.03 10.76 -1.26
CA ARG A 73 14.59 10.02 -2.40
C ARG A 73 16.10 9.93 -2.30
N LYS A 74 16.79 11.04 -2.01
CA LYS A 74 18.25 11.07 -1.88
C LYS A 74 18.77 10.04 -0.87
N TYR A 75 18.14 9.95 0.30
CA TYR A 75 18.54 8.99 1.33
C TYR A 75 18.12 7.57 1.00
N MET A 76 16.89 7.40 0.52
CA MET A 76 16.36 6.09 0.16
C MET A 76 17.11 5.44 -1.01
N ASP A 77 17.50 6.22 -2.02
CA ASP A 77 18.32 5.75 -3.15
C ASP A 77 19.68 5.24 -2.65
N ARG A 78 20.24 5.88 -1.62
CA ARG A 78 21.50 5.40 -1.01
C ARG A 78 21.30 4.08 -0.27
N ALA A 79 20.21 3.91 0.49
CA ALA A 79 19.87 2.65 1.15
C ALA A 79 19.70 1.52 0.13
N VAL A 80 18.98 1.77 -0.96
CA VAL A 80 18.79 0.79 -2.05
C VAL A 80 20.10 0.45 -2.76
N ALA A 81 20.98 1.44 -3.01
CA ALA A 81 22.28 1.20 -3.64
C ALA A 81 23.18 0.29 -2.78
N LEU A 82 23.13 0.44 -1.46
CA LEU A 82 23.91 -0.35 -0.52
C LEU A 82 23.33 -1.75 -0.29
N LYS A 83 22.01 -1.84 -0.16
CA LYS A 83 21.29 -3.08 0.15
C LYS A 83 19.97 -3.12 -0.63
N PRO A 84 19.98 -3.58 -1.89
CA PRO A 84 18.78 -3.59 -2.73
C PRO A 84 17.62 -4.33 -2.07
N TYR A 85 17.86 -5.51 -1.54
CA TYR A 85 16.89 -6.25 -0.74
C TYR A 85 17.12 -5.94 0.76
N PRO A 86 16.14 -5.46 1.53
CA PRO A 86 14.69 -5.32 1.23
C PRO A 86 14.24 -3.94 0.71
N TYR A 87 15.15 -2.98 0.55
CA TYR A 87 14.78 -1.56 0.36
C TYR A 87 14.12 -1.25 -1.00
N LEU A 88 14.28 -2.09 -2.01
CA LEU A 88 13.53 -1.94 -3.27
C LEU A 88 12.03 -2.10 -3.06
N GLY A 89 11.59 -3.09 -2.25
CA GLY A 89 10.18 -3.28 -1.93
C GLY A 89 9.60 -2.05 -1.22
N THR A 90 10.32 -1.53 -0.23
CA THR A 90 9.92 -0.32 0.49
C THR A 90 9.88 0.91 -0.42
N ARG A 91 10.91 1.12 -1.26
CA ARG A 91 10.96 2.28 -2.16
C ARG A 91 9.87 2.20 -3.23
N GLY A 92 9.64 1.03 -3.80
CA GLY A 92 8.57 0.82 -4.79
C GLY A 92 7.19 1.08 -4.20
N TRP A 93 6.90 0.57 -3.01
CA TRP A 93 5.66 0.86 -2.29
C TRP A 93 5.51 2.36 -1.98
N CYS A 94 6.57 3.04 -1.52
CA CYS A 94 6.51 4.48 -1.25
C CYS A 94 6.28 5.31 -2.52
N ARG A 95 6.90 4.94 -3.65
CA ARG A 95 6.66 5.58 -4.95
C ARG A 95 5.20 5.47 -5.37
N TRP A 96 4.62 4.29 -5.25
CA TRP A 96 3.20 4.08 -5.54
C TRP A 96 2.31 4.90 -4.60
N LYS A 97 2.49 4.76 -3.29
CA LYS A 97 1.58 5.32 -2.28
C LYS A 97 1.63 6.85 -2.22
N PHE A 98 2.83 7.43 -2.15
CA PHE A 98 3.01 8.86 -1.85
C PHE A 98 3.29 9.71 -3.09
N LEU A 99 3.91 9.15 -4.11
CA LEU A 99 4.34 9.91 -5.29
C LEU A 99 3.50 9.63 -6.53
N ARG A 100 2.70 8.58 -6.53
CA ARG A 100 1.99 8.07 -7.72
C ARG A 100 2.91 7.83 -8.92
N ASP A 101 4.19 7.53 -8.63
CA ASP A 101 5.20 7.14 -9.61
C ASP A 101 5.04 5.64 -9.92
N TYR A 102 4.02 5.30 -10.70
CA TYR A 102 3.64 3.92 -10.98
C TYR A 102 4.70 3.15 -11.76
N GLU A 103 5.34 3.79 -12.75
CA GLU A 103 6.41 3.17 -13.54
C GLU A 103 7.66 2.92 -12.68
N GLY A 104 8.05 3.91 -11.89
CA GLY A 104 9.16 3.77 -10.96
C GLY A 104 8.89 2.74 -9.86
N ALA A 105 7.65 2.65 -9.36
CA ALA A 105 7.22 1.64 -8.41
C ALA A 105 7.34 0.24 -9.00
N LEU A 106 6.82 0.02 -10.21
CA LEU A 106 6.91 -1.26 -10.93
C LEU A 106 8.37 -1.68 -11.20
N THR A 107 9.22 -0.72 -11.56
CA THR A 107 10.66 -0.99 -11.78
C THR A 107 11.31 -1.53 -10.50
N ASP A 108 11.06 -0.90 -9.36
CA ASP A 108 11.61 -1.33 -8.08
C ASP A 108 11.00 -2.67 -7.62
N LEU A 109 9.68 -2.82 -7.71
CA LEU A 109 8.98 -4.00 -7.24
C LEU A 109 9.29 -5.25 -8.06
N ARG A 110 9.40 -5.15 -9.39
CA ARG A 110 9.83 -6.27 -10.24
C ARG A 110 11.25 -6.72 -9.93
N ARG A 111 12.16 -5.77 -9.70
CA ARG A 111 13.53 -6.11 -9.28
C ARG A 111 13.54 -6.73 -7.88
N PHE A 112 12.75 -6.22 -6.95
CA PHE A 112 12.57 -6.81 -5.63
C PHE A 112 12.05 -8.23 -5.71
N ASP A 113 11.01 -8.48 -6.52
CA ASP A 113 10.39 -9.79 -6.73
C ASP A 113 11.42 -10.84 -7.23
N THR A 114 12.26 -10.44 -8.19
CA THR A 114 13.37 -11.29 -8.65
C THR A 114 14.37 -11.60 -7.53
N LEU A 115 14.73 -10.62 -6.70
CA LEU A 115 15.67 -10.81 -5.59
C LEU A 115 15.08 -11.63 -4.44
N SER A 116 13.76 -11.57 -4.23
CA SER A 116 13.04 -12.38 -3.25
C SER A 116 12.72 -13.78 -3.75
N GLN A 117 13.17 -14.14 -4.97
CA GLN A 117 12.86 -15.43 -5.60
C GLN A 117 11.35 -15.68 -5.71
N PHE A 118 10.60 -14.62 -6.05
CA PHE A 118 9.14 -14.64 -6.24
C PHE A 118 8.35 -15.04 -4.97
N HIS A 119 8.89 -14.73 -3.80
CA HIS A 119 8.15 -14.91 -2.55
C HIS A 119 7.25 -13.71 -2.28
N PRO A 120 5.96 -13.93 -1.98
CA PRO A 120 5.04 -12.86 -1.59
C PRO A 120 5.58 -12.07 -0.40
N SER A 121 5.52 -10.76 -0.49
CA SER A 121 5.96 -9.84 0.55
C SER A 121 4.93 -8.73 0.74
N ASN A 122 4.90 -8.14 1.93
CA ASN A 122 3.97 -7.07 2.25
C ASN A 122 4.66 -5.69 2.17
N SER A 123 3.84 -4.65 2.01
CA SER A 123 4.25 -3.26 2.12
C SER A 123 4.84 -2.94 3.49
N GLY A 124 5.60 -1.85 3.58
CA GLY A 124 6.28 -1.47 4.81
C GLY A 124 5.35 -1.18 6.00
N ASP A 125 4.07 -0.88 5.75
CA ASP A 125 3.02 -0.72 6.77
C ASP A 125 2.18 -2.00 6.98
N GLY A 126 2.46 -3.06 6.23
CA GLY A 126 1.75 -4.33 6.31
C GLY A 126 0.35 -4.34 5.69
N THR A 127 -0.07 -3.23 5.05
CA THR A 127 -1.45 -3.08 4.55
C THR A 127 -1.68 -3.86 3.26
N TYR A 128 -0.68 -3.92 2.36
CA TYR A 128 -0.82 -4.52 1.04
C TYR A 128 0.22 -5.62 0.81
N ASN A 129 -0.21 -6.71 0.18
CA ASN A 129 0.69 -7.57 -0.56
C ASN A 129 1.30 -6.78 -1.73
N LEU A 130 2.62 -6.89 -1.97
CA LEU A 130 3.29 -6.11 -3.01
C LEU A 130 2.83 -6.46 -4.43
N TYR A 131 2.29 -7.66 -4.68
CA TYR A 131 1.63 -7.98 -5.95
C TYR A 131 0.33 -7.17 -6.15
N ILE A 132 -0.42 -6.89 -5.08
CA ILE A 132 -1.57 -5.99 -5.17
C ILE A 132 -1.12 -4.57 -5.52
N VAL A 133 -0.02 -4.09 -4.93
CA VAL A 133 0.56 -2.78 -5.30
C VAL A 133 0.97 -2.75 -6.78
N MET A 134 1.60 -3.83 -7.29
CA MET A 134 1.95 -3.94 -8.70
C MET A 134 0.70 -3.97 -9.59
N ALA A 135 -0.35 -4.70 -9.19
CA ALA A 135 -1.63 -4.72 -9.89
C ALA A 135 -2.26 -3.33 -9.99
N LEU A 136 -2.26 -2.58 -8.89
CA LEU A 136 -2.77 -1.21 -8.84
C LEU A 136 -1.95 -0.26 -9.72
N CYS A 137 -0.61 -0.38 -9.72
CA CYS A 137 0.23 0.39 -10.63
C CYS A 137 -0.10 0.12 -12.11
N GLU A 138 -0.21 -1.16 -12.50
CA GLU A 138 -0.56 -1.54 -13.87
C GLU A 138 -1.96 -1.07 -14.27
N ARG A 139 -2.90 -1.10 -13.33
CA ARG A 139 -4.26 -0.57 -13.54
C ARG A 139 -4.24 0.92 -13.86
N GLU A 140 -3.51 1.71 -13.09
CA GLU A 140 -3.43 3.16 -13.30
C GLU A 140 -2.70 3.53 -14.61
N LEU A 141 -1.82 2.65 -15.09
CA LEU A 141 -1.19 2.78 -16.42
C LEU A 141 -2.07 2.24 -17.57
N GLY A 142 -3.25 1.70 -17.28
CA GLY A 142 -4.15 1.12 -18.28
C GLY A 142 -3.76 -0.27 -18.78
N HIS A 143 -2.78 -0.90 -18.15
CA HIS A 143 -2.27 -2.22 -18.52
C HIS A 143 -3.08 -3.34 -17.83
N TYR A 144 -4.37 -3.42 -18.13
CA TYR A 144 -5.30 -4.34 -17.45
C TYR A 144 -4.91 -5.83 -17.48
N PRO A 145 -4.39 -6.41 -18.57
CA PRO A 145 -3.92 -7.81 -18.57
C PRO A 145 -2.83 -8.05 -17.52
N GLN A 146 -1.88 -7.14 -17.38
CA GLN A 146 -0.81 -7.20 -16.39
C GLN A 146 -1.34 -6.98 -14.97
N ALA A 147 -2.28 -6.06 -14.79
CA ALA A 147 -2.95 -5.85 -13.52
C ALA A 147 -3.63 -7.14 -13.03
N PHE A 148 -4.38 -7.84 -13.89
CA PHE A 148 -5.01 -9.12 -13.54
C PHE A 148 -4.00 -10.23 -13.27
N HIS A 149 -2.88 -10.27 -13.98
CA HIS A 149 -1.80 -11.20 -13.68
C HIS A 149 -1.30 -11.00 -12.24
N TYR A 150 -1.03 -9.77 -11.82
CA TYR A 150 -0.58 -9.50 -10.45
C TYR A 150 -1.68 -9.69 -9.40
N PHE A 151 -2.95 -9.40 -9.71
CA PHE A 151 -4.06 -9.78 -8.82
C PHE A 151 -4.15 -11.29 -8.63
N SER A 152 -3.93 -12.09 -9.69
CA SER A 152 -3.90 -13.55 -9.54
C SER A 152 -2.74 -14.02 -8.65
N LEU A 153 -1.57 -13.40 -8.74
CA LEU A 153 -0.46 -13.70 -7.83
C LEU A 153 -0.79 -13.30 -6.38
N GLY A 154 -1.34 -12.11 -6.16
CA GLY A 154 -1.64 -11.60 -4.82
C GLY A 154 -2.89 -12.22 -4.16
N ILE A 155 -3.86 -12.68 -4.95
CA ILE A 155 -5.14 -13.21 -4.45
C ILE A 155 -5.24 -14.71 -4.69
N ASP A 156 -5.29 -15.14 -5.96
CA ASP A 156 -5.66 -16.52 -6.28
C ASP A 156 -4.58 -17.51 -5.83
N SER A 157 -3.30 -17.15 -5.99
CA SER A 157 -2.19 -17.99 -5.50
C SER A 157 -2.12 -18.04 -3.98
N VAL A 158 -2.36 -16.92 -3.31
CA VAL A 158 -2.40 -16.86 -1.84
C VAL A 158 -3.59 -17.66 -1.31
N LEU A 159 -4.76 -17.51 -1.94
CA LEU A 159 -5.97 -18.27 -1.59
C LEU A 159 -5.72 -19.79 -1.69
N ALA A 160 -5.11 -20.23 -2.79
CA ALA A 160 -4.83 -21.64 -3.03
C ALA A 160 -3.78 -22.24 -2.07
N GLN A 161 -2.75 -21.47 -1.71
CA GLN A 161 -1.63 -21.95 -0.90
C GLN A 161 -1.82 -21.77 0.60
N GLN A 162 -2.44 -20.68 1.02
CA GLN A 162 -2.47 -20.25 2.42
C GLN A 162 -3.90 -20.09 2.96
N GLY A 163 -4.89 -19.97 2.09
CA GLY A 163 -6.30 -19.79 2.42
C GLY A 163 -6.73 -18.32 2.55
N ASP A 164 -8.05 -18.11 2.61
CA ASP A 164 -8.70 -16.80 2.53
C ASP A 164 -8.25 -15.81 3.62
N LYS A 165 -7.90 -16.28 4.81
CA LYS A 165 -7.45 -15.42 5.93
C LYS A 165 -6.22 -14.58 5.60
N TRP A 166 -5.43 -15.00 4.61
CA TRP A 166 -4.19 -14.32 4.20
C TRP A 166 -4.38 -13.33 3.06
N ILE A 167 -5.57 -13.31 2.44
CA ILE A 167 -5.93 -12.28 1.47
C ILE A 167 -6.10 -10.96 2.21
N GLY A 168 -5.58 -9.88 1.65
CA GLY A 168 -5.71 -8.53 2.20
C GLY A 168 -7.18 -8.11 2.35
N PHE A 169 -7.45 -7.24 3.29
CA PHE A 169 -8.83 -6.87 3.66
C PHE A 169 -9.57 -6.06 2.57
N LEU A 170 -8.87 -5.53 1.55
CA LEU A 170 -9.44 -4.80 0.41
C LEU A 170 -9.07 -5.37 -0.96
N ASP A 171 -8.34 -6.49 -1.01
CA ASP A 171 -7.81 -7.01 -2.27
C ASP A 171 -8.92 -7.35 -3.28
N TYR A 172 -10.03 -7.91 -2.80
CA TYR A 172 -11.19 -8.19 -3.67
C TYR A 172 -11.87 -6.91 -4.15
N LEU A 173 -11.97 -5.85 -3.31
CA LEU A 173 -12.49 -4.55 -3.72
C LEU A 173 -11.67 -3.96 -4.87
N HIS A 174 -10.34 -3.90 -4.72
CA HIS A 174 -9.45 -3.35 -5.75
C HIS A 174 -9.55 -4.11 -7.07
N ARG A 175 -9.65 -5.45 -7.02
CA ARG A 175 -9.86 -6.26 -8.23
C ARG A 175 -11.24 -6.03 -8.85
N ALA A 176 -12.28 -5.90 -8.04
CA ALA A 176 -13.63 -5.59 -8.50
C ALA A 176 -13.70 -4.24 -9.22
N VAL A 177 -13.10 -3.20 -8.65
CA VAL A 177 -13.01 -1.87 -9.29
C VAL A 177 -12.25 -1.96 -10.61
N THR A 178 -11.19 -2.77 -10.68
CA THR A 178 -10.45 -2.98 -11.93
C THR A 178 -11.31 -3.66 -12.99
N LYS A 179 -12.12 -4.67 -12.62
CA LYS A 179 -13.07 -5.33 -13.52
C LYS A 179 -14.19 -4.38 -13.97
N MET A 180 -14.69 -3.53 -13.07
CA MET A 180 -15.65 -2.48 -13.41
C MET A 180 -15.11 -1.55 -14.51
N ARG A 181 -13.84 -1.13 -14.42
CA ARG A 181 -13.20 -0.25 -15.42
C ARG A 181 -13.14 -0.85 -16.83
N ILE A 182 -13.13 -2.17 -16.95
CA ILE A 182 -13.20 -2.88 -18.25
C ILE A 182 -14.59 -3.42 -18.57
N SER A 183 -15.61 -2.98 -17.84
CA SER A 183 -17.02 -3.36 -18.02
C SER A 183 -17.33 -4.84 -17.76
N ASP A 184 -16.47 -5.56 -17.05
CA ASP A 184 -16.72 -6.93 -16.60
C ASP A 184 -17.54 -6.93 -15.29
N TYR A 185 -18.77 -6.44 -15.38
CA TYR A 185 -19.65 -6.20 -14.23
C TYR A 185 -20.02 -7.49 -13.46
N PRO A 186 -20.34 -8.63 -14.12
CA PRO A 186 -20.66 -9.84 -13.39
C PRO A 186 -19.51 -10.35 -12.51
N GLU A 187 -18.28 -10.32 -13.03
CA GLU A 187 -17.12 -10.75 -12.26
C GLU A 187 -16.71 -9.72 -11.18
N ALA A 188 -16.96 -8.43 -11.44
CA ALA A 188 -16.78 -7.39 -10.43
C ALA A 188 -17.72 -7.60 -9.23
N LEU A 189 -19.01 -7.88 -9.46
CA LEU A 189 -19.96 -8.18 -8.40
C LEU A 189 -19.59 -9.44 -7.61
N ARG A 190 -19.06 -10.48 -8.26
CA ARG A 190 -18.57 -11.69 -7.56
C ARG A 190 -17.41 -11.38 -6.61
N ASP A 191 -16.49 -10.52 -7.02
CA ASP A 191 -15.41 -10.09 -6.12
C ASP A 191 -15.93 -9.23 -4.97
N LEU A 192 -16.90 -8.34 -5.20
CA LEU A 192 -17.55 -7.59 -4.12
C LEU A 192 -18.35 -8.49 -3.16
N GLU A 193 -18.99 -9.55 -3.64
CA GLU A 193 -19.63 -10.55 -2.78
C GLU A 193 -18.61 -11.27 -1.87
N ARG A 194 -17.43 -11.61 -2.40
CA ARG A 194 -16.33 -12.16 -1.60
C ARG A 194 -15.82 -11.15 -0.58
N GLN A 195 -15.69 -9.88 -1.01
CA GLN A 195 -15.29 -8.78 -0.14
C GLN A 195 -16.26 -8.62 1.04
N ILE A 196 -17.58 -8.59 0.77
CA ILE A 196 -18.62 -8.47 1.78
C ILE A 196 -18.59 -9.64 2.77
N LYS A 197 -18.40 -10.87 2.29
CA LYS A 197 -18.29 -12.05 3.17
C LYS A 197 -17.06 -12.00 4.07
N LYS A 198 -15.99 -11.38 3.62
CA LYS A 198 -14.73 -11.29 4.35
C LYS A 198 -14.71 -10.09 5.30
N TYR A 199 -15.14 -8.95 4.80
CA TYR A 199 -15.13 -7.68 5.52
C TYR A 199 -16.08 -6.70 4.82
N ASP A 200 -17.17 -6.32 5.48
CA ASP A 200 -18.28 -5.57 4.89
C ASP A 200 -18.44 -4.13 5.43
N ASN A 201 -17.48 -3.66 6.23
CA ASN A 201 -17.63 -2.44 7.01
C ASN A 201 -16.91 -1.21 6.40
N PHE A 202 -16.90 -1.12 5.04
CA PHE A 202 -16.39 0.05 4.33
C PHE A 202 -17.41 0.58 3.32
N ALA A 203 -17.57 1.90 3.27
CA ALA A 203 -18.48 2.60 2.36
C ALA A 203 -18.16 2.29 0.89
N GLU A 204 -16.88 2.20 0.55
CA GLU A 204 -16.38 1.95 -0.81
C GLU A 204 -16.95 0.66 -1.42
N ILE A 205 -17.11 -0.40 -0.62
CA ILE A 205 -17.64 -1.69 -1.08
C ILE A 205 -19.03 -1.50 -1.67
N TYR A 206 -19.89 -0.80 -0.95
CA TYR A 206 -21.28 -0.58 -1.35
C TYR A 206 -21.42 0.54 -2.37
N TYR A 207 -20.52 1.52 -2.38
CA TYR A 207 -20.47 2.53 -3.42
C TYR A 207 -20.19 1.90 -4.77
N TYR A 208 -19.10 1.11 -4.89
CA TYR A 208 -18.78 0.45 -6.15
C TYR A 208 -19.79 -0.62 -6.54
N GLN A 209 -20.41 -1.31 -5.57
CA GLN A 209 -21.54 -2.20 -5.86
C GLN A 209 -22.71 -1.42 -6.48
N GLY A 210 -23.05 -0.28 -5.92
CA GLY A 210 -24.11 0.57 -6.43
C GLY A 210 -23.81 1.09 -7.83
N LEU A 211 -22.57 1.56 -8.10
CA LEU A 211 -22.17 1.98 -9.44
C LEU A 211 -22.28 0.86 -10.47
N ILE A 212 -21.80 -0.34 -10.14
CA ILE A 212 -21.87 -1.50 -11.04
C ILE A 212 -23.33 -1.88 -11.33
N LEU A 213 -24.17 -1.94 -10.31
CA LEU A 213 -25.61 -2.24 -10.48
C LEU A 213 -26.30 -1.19 -11.37
N HIS A 214 -25.98 0.08 -11.19
CA HIS A 214 -26.49 1.15 -12.07
C HIS A 214 -26.05 0.96 -13.53
N LEU A 215 -24.78 0.64 -13.77
CA LEU A 215 -24.26 0.35 -15.10
C LEU A 215 -24.91 -0.88 -15.75
N MET A 216 -25.46 -1.78 -14.93
CA MET A 216 -26.29 -2.93 -15.37
C MET A 216 -27.77 -2.60 -15.49
N ASN A 217 -28.21 -1.35 -15.31
CA ASN A 217 -29.60 -0.87 -15.31
C ASN A 217 -30.46 -1.47 -14.17
N LEU A 218 -29.84 -1.83 -13.04
CA LEU A 218 -30.50 -2.29 -11.83
C LEU A 218 -30.62 -1.16 -10.80
N ASP A 219 -31.26 -0.06 -11.20
CA ASP A 219 -31.28 1.22 -10.48
C ASP A 219 -31.83 1.12 -9.05
N LYS A 220 -32.82 0.26 -8.81
CA LYS A 220 -33.38 0.04 -7.45
C LYS A 220 -32.35 -0.56 -6.49
N ASP A 221 -31.62 -1.59 -6.94
CA ASP A 221 -30.62 -2.26 -6.12
C ASP A 221 -29.37 -1.38 -5.97
N ALA A 222 -29.05 -0.60 -7.00
CA ALA A 222 -28.00 0.41 -6.98
C ALA A 222 -28.24 1.45 -5.87
N LEU A 223 -29.46 2.01 -5.78
CA LEU A 223 -29.83 2.96 -4.73
C LEU A 223 -29.73 2.34 -3.34
N THR A 224 -30.15 1.08 -3.18
CA THR A 224 -30.04 0.37 -1.90
C THR A 224 -28.57 0.26 -1.44
N SER A 225 -27.69 -0.08 -2.36
CA SER A 225 -26.25 -0.18 -2.08
C SER A 225 -25.64 1.20 -1.76
N LEU A 226 -25.97 2.24 -2.53
CA LEU A 226 -25.47 3.60 -2.30
C LEU A 226 -25.97 4.21 -0.98
N GLU A 227 -27.21 3.96 -0.57
CA GLU A 227 -27.73 4.42 0.73
C GLU A 227 -27.01 3.70 1.89
N LYS A 228 -26.62 2.42 1.72
CA LYS A 228 -25.78 1.72 2.69
C LYS A 228 -24.36 2.31 2.72
N ALA A 229 -23.75 2.63 1.57
CA ALA A 229 -22.48 3.33 1.49
C ALA A 229 -22.53 4.66 2.24
N LYS A 230 -23.58 5.44 2.02
CA LYS A 230 -23.80 6.73 2.70
C LYS A 230 -23.87 6.58 4.22
N SER A 231 -24.59 5.58 4.70
CA SER A 231 -24.72 5.29 6.13
C SER A 231 -23.35 4.94 6.76
N LEU A 232 -22.54 4.13 6.06
CA LEU A 232 -21.21 3.75 6.53
C LEU A 232 -20.25 4.95 6.53
N ALA A 233 -20.24 5.75 5.47
CA ALA A 233 -19.42 6.97 5.40
C ALA A 233 -19.80 7.97 6.50
N ALA A 234 -21.08 8.18 6.77
CA ALA A 234 -21.56 9.04 7.85
C ALA A 234 -21.14 8.51 9.25
N ALA A 235 -20.96 7.20 9.40
CA ALA A 235 -20.44 6.57 10.60
C ALA A 235 -18.90 6.52 10.65
N ASN A 236 -18.20 7.20 9.72
CA ASN A 236 -16.75 7.21 9.55
C ASN A 236 -16.15 5.81 9.25
N HIS A 237 -16.93 4.96 8.57
CA HIS A 237 -16.51 3.65 8.09
C HIS A 237 -16.18 3.74 6.58
N HIS A 238 -15.09 4.42 6.26
CA HIS A 238 -14.56 4.59 4.91
C HIS A 238 -13.03 4.51 4.93
N LEU A 239 -12.43 4.32 3.75
CA LEU A 239 -10.98 4.36 3.62
C LEU A 239 -10.46 5.75 3.95
N SER A 240 -9.35 5.82 4.63
CA SER A 240 -8.64 7.06 4.86
C SER A 240 -7.18 6.81 5.27
N ASP A 241 -6.30 7.70 4.86
CA ASP A 241 -4.92 7.74 5.32
C ASP A 241 -4.54 9.20 5.62
N ILE A 242 -3.77 9.41 6.69
CA ILE A 242 -3.42 10.77 7.15
C ILE A 242 -2.38 11.47 6.25
N TYR A 243 -1.76 10.76 5.31
CA TYR A 243 -0.69 11.27 4.46
C TYR A 243 -1.08 11.37 2.99
N CYS A 244 -2.01 10.55 2.51
CA CYS A 244 -2.37 10.46 1.10
C CYS A 244 -3.75 9.85 0.90
N GLU A 245 -4.38 10.19 -0.22
CA GLU A 245 -5.59 9.55 -0.70
C GLU A 245 -5.33 8.06 -0.99
N MET A 246 -6.23 7.21 -0.50
CA MET A 246 -6.14 5.76 -0.69
C MET A 246 -6.67 5.34 -2.07
N PRO A 247 -6.19 4.22 -2.64
CA PRO A 247 -6.80 3.68 -3.85
C PRO A 247 -8.27 3.35 -3.59
N ASP A 248 -9.10 3.74 -4.54
CA ASP A 248 -10.54 3.49 -4.52
C ASP A 248 -11.28 4.11 -3.31
N GLU A 249 -10.67 5.07 -2.61
CA GLU A 249 -11.29 5.89 -1.57
C GLU A 249 -12.48 6.67 -2.14
N VAL A 250 -13.53 6.82 -1.32
CA VAL A 250 -14.78 7.48 -1.72
C VAL A 250 -15.20 8.49 -0.65
N PHE A 251 -15.55 9.68 -1.09
CA PHE A 251 -16.03 10.75 -0.24
C PHE A 251 -17.56 10.81 -0.22
N MET A 252 -18.14 11.49 0.77
CA MET A 252 -19.59 11.65 0.89
C MET A 252 -20.19 12.29 -0.35
N GLU A 253 -19.49 13.26 -0.92
CA GLU A 253 -19.88 13.97 -2.13
C GLU A 253 -20.05 13.04 -3.33
N ASP A 254 -19.13 12.07 -3.50
CA ASP A 254 -19.19 11.09 -4.60
C ASP A 254 -20.44 10.20 -4.47
N ILE A 255 -20.77 9.81 -3.23
CA ILE A 255 -21.95 8.98 -2.94
C ILE A 255 -23.23 9.77 -3.25
N ASP A 256 -23.31 11.01 -2.79
CA ASP A 256 -24.47 11.88 -3.02
C ASP A 256 -24.68 12.17 -4.50
N GLU A 257 -23.61 12.45 -5.25
CA GLU A 257 -23.67 12.61 -6.70
C GLU A 257 -24.17 11.36 -7.42
N ALA A 258 -23.70 10.18 -7.01
CA ALA A 258 -24.15 8.91 -7.59
C ALA A 258 -25.65 8.67 -7.35
N ILE A 259 -26.13 8.89 -6.13
CA ILE A 259 -27.55 8.80 -5.79
C ILE A 259 -28.40 9.78 -6.61
N ASP A 260 -27.98 11.02 -6.67
CA ASP A 260 -28.67 12.08 -7.43
C ASP A 260 -28.77 11.80 -8.92
N ARG A 261 -27.70 11.24 -9.50
CA ARG A 261 -27.64 10.87 -10.92
C ARG A 261 -28.68 9.79 -11.25
N ILE A 262 -28.86 8.82 -10.37
CA ILE A 262 -29.84 7.76 -10.56
C ILE A 262 -31.28 8.27 -10.38
N LYS A 263 -31.52 9.15 -9.39
CA LYS A 263 -32.86 9.68 -9.08
C LYS A 263 -33.37 10.69 -10.13
N LYS A 264 -32.49 11.32 -10.89
CA LYS A 264 -32.83 12.30 -11.95
C LYS A 264 -33.14 11.65 -13.32
N LYS A 265 -32.91 10.36 -13.47
CA LYS A 265 -33.20 9.57 -14.69
C LYS A 265 -34.62 9.06 -14.68
#